data_3deed03c0b0652912feee3bd245bb1c1
#
_entry.id   3deed03c0b0652912feee3bd245bb1c1
#
_cell.length_a   1.000
_cell.length_b   1.000
_cell.length_c   1.000
_cell.angle_alpha   90.00
_cell.angle_beta   90.00
_cell.angle_gamma   90.00
#
_symmetry.space_group_name_H-M   'P 1'
#
loop_
_entity.id
_entity.type
_entity.pdbx_description
1 polymer ?
#
loop_
_entity_poly.entity_id
_entity_poly.type
_entity_poly.pdbx_seq_one_letter_code
_entity_poly.pdbx_strand_id
1 'polypeptide(L)'
;MEKVQPKTLSGFMELLPNEQVLFNQMVDKIRNSYEKFGFLPIDTPVIEASEVLLAKAGGETEKQLYTFTKGDSNLTLRFDLTVPLAKYVAEYYNQITFPFRRYQIGKVYRGERAQRRKIS
;
A
#
# COMPACT_ATOMS: atom_id res chain seq x y z
N MET A 1 -35.38 11.21 6.68
CA MET A 1 -34.16 10.46 6.43
C MET A 1 -33.22 11.28 5.57
N GLU A 2 -32.06 11.59 6.09
CA GLU A 2 -31.09 12.36 5.36
C GLU A 2 -30.48 11.52 4.23
N LYS A 3 -30.34 12.13 3.09
CA LYS A 3 -29.67 11.47 1.96
C LYS A 3 -28.17 11.63 2.12
N VAL A 4 -27.45 10.52 2.04
CA VAL A 4 -26.00 10.54 2.02
C VAL A 4 -25.54 10.92 0.62
N GLN A 5 -24.69 11.92 0.52
CA GLN A 5 -24.12 12.30 -0.76
C GLN A 5 -22.96 11.36 -1.09
N PRO A 6 -23.03 10.68 -2.23
CA PRO A 6 -21.93 9.81 -2.63
C PRO A 6 -20.71 10.66 -2.99
N LYS A 7 -19.57 10.33 -2.38
CA LYS A 7 -18.34 11.05 -2.63
C LYS A 7 -17.13 10.16 -2.33
N THR A 8 -16.06 10.46 -2.98
CA THR A 8 -14.77 9.82 -2.70
C THR A 8 -14.09 10.58 -1.58
N LEU A 9 -13.49 9.85 -0.65
CA LEU A 9 -12.75 10.47 0.45
C LEU A 9 -11.59 11.30 -0.07
N SER A 10 -11.29 12.38 0.64
CA SER A 10 -10.15 13.24 0.30
C SER A 10 -8.86 12.41 0.30
N GLY A 11 -8.05 12.60 -0.71
CA GLY A 11 -6.79 11.87 -0.86
C GLY A 11 -6.92 10.53 -1.58
N PHE A 12 -8.16 10.12 -1.88
CA PHE A 12 -8.41 8.91 -2.65
C PHE A 12 -8.87 9.28 -4.06
N MET A 13 -8.62 8.39 -5.00
CA MET A 13 -8.94 8.63 -6.40
C MET A 13 -9.72 7.46 -6.96
N GLU A 14 -10.71 7.79 -7.77
CA GLU A 14 -11.45 6.80 -8.51
C GLU A 14 -11.37 7.15 -9.99
N LEU A 15 -11.16 6.15 -10.82
CA LEU A 15 -11.10 6.32 -12.26
C LEU A 15 -12.39 5.81 -12.88
N LEU A 16 -12.87 6.51 -13.90
CA LEU A 16 -13.98 5.99 -14.69
C LEU A 16 -13.49 4.84 -15.57
N PRO A 17 -14.41 3.99 -16.07
CA PRO A 17 -13.99 2.77 -16.76
C PRO A 17 -12.98 2.97 -17.89
N ASN A 18 -13.12 3.99 -18.69
CA ASN A 18 -12.17 4.24 -19.79
C ASN A 18 -10.76 4.53 -19.25
N GLU A 19 -10.69 5.32 -18.19
CA GLU A 19 -9.42 5.66 -17.55
C GLU A 19 -8.83 4.46 -16.84
N GLN A 20 -9.70 3.66 -16.21
CA GLN A 20 -9.26 2.44 -15.52
C GLN A 20 -8.63 1.45 -16.48
N VAL A 21 -9.20 1.30 -17.67
CA VAL A 21 -8.63 0.42 -18.69
C VAL A 21 -7.22 0.87 -19.07
N LEU A 22 -7.04 2.17 -19.30
CA LEU A 22 -5.72 2.72 -19.65
C LEU A 22 -4.72 2.52 -18.51
N PHE A 23 -5.15 2.75 -17.28
CA PHE A 23 -4.31 2.55 -16.11
C PHE A 23 -3.88 1.08 -16.00
N ASN A 24 -4.80 0.16 -16.17
CA ASN A 24 -4.51 -1.27 -16.11
C ASN A 24 -3.53 -1.68 -17.19
N GLN A 25 -3.66 -1.15 -18.40
CA GLN A 25 -2.75 -1.43 -19.50
C GLN A 25 -1.33 -0.95 -19.16
N MET A 26 -1.22 0.22 -18.55
CA MET A 26 0.07 0.74 -18.12
C MET A 26 0.71 -0.17 -17.07
N VAL A 27 -0.07 -0.59 -16.08
CA VAL A 27 0.41 -1.48 -15.03
C VAL A 27 0.86 -2.82 -15.64
N ASP A 28 0.09 -3.35 -16.59
CA ASP A 28 0.43 -4.61 -17.25
C ASP A 28 1.76 -4.50 -18.00
N LYS A 29 2.01 -3.38 -18.65
CA LYS A 29 3.29 -3.15 -19.33
C LYS A 29 4.45 -3.14 -18.34
N ILE A 30 4.26 -2.51 -17.21
CA ILE A 30 5.29 -2.46 -16.15
C ILE A 30 5.56 -3.86 -15.64
N ARG A 31 4.52 -4.63 -15.35
CA ARG A 31 4.66 -6.01 -14.88
C ARG A 31 5.41 -6.86 -15.86
N ASN A 32 4.99 -6.81 -17.13
CA ASN A 32 5.62 -7.62 -18.17
C ASN A 32 7.09 -7.27 -18.34
N SER A 33 7.43 -6.00 -18.20
CA SER A 33 8.81 -5.54 -18.27
C SER A 33 9.66 -6.14 -17.15
N TYR A 34 9.16 -6.09 -15.91
CA TYR A 34 9.87 -6.68 -14.79
C TYR A 34 10.04 -8.19 -14.95
N GLU A 35 8.99 -8.87 -15.40
CA GLU A 35 9.04 -10.34 -15.55
C GLU A 35 10.00 -10.77 -16.64
N LYS A 36 10.16 -9.97 -17.67
CA LYS A 36 11.16 -10.25 -18.72
C LYS A 36 12.58 -10.24 -18.17
N PHE A 37 12.83 -9.47 -17.14
CA PHE A 37 14.15 -9.39 -16.51
C PHE A 37 14.30 -10.35 -15.33
N GLY A 38 13.38 -11.28 -15.17
CA GLY A 38 13.48 -12.30 -14.15
C GLY A 38 12.97 -11.90 -12.77
N PHE A 39 12.26 -10.78 -12.65
CA PHE A 39 11.63 -10.39 -11.40
C PHE A 39 10.31 -11.11 -11.23
N LEU A 40 10.06 -11.63 -10.05
CA LEU A 40 8.83 -12.35 -9.74
C LEU A 40 7.92 -11.51 -8.87
N PRO A 41 6.61 -11.65 -9.04
CA PRO A 41 5.66 -10.86 -8.25
C PRO A 41 5.54 -11.38 -6.83
N ILE A 42 5.40 -10.44 -5.90
CA ILE A 42 4.95 -10.75 -4.56
C ILE A 42 3.78 -9.83 -4.23
N ASP A 43 3.01 -10.22 -3.25
CA ASP A 43 2.00 -9.36 -2.66
C ASP A 43 2.00 -9.59 -1.16
N THR A 44 1.69 -8.53 -0.42
CA THR A 44 1.60 -8.59 1.02
C THR A 44 0.25 -8.03 1.44
N PRO A 45 -0.23 -8.36 2.65
CA PRO A 45 -1.53 -7.86 3.08
C PRO A 45 -1.59 -6.34 3.15
N VAL A 46 -2.75 -5.80 2.81
CA VAL A 46 -3.02 -4.37 2.92
C VAL A 46 -3.07 -3.94 4.39
N ILE A 47 -3.53 -4.84 5.25
CA ILE A 47 -3.68 -4.60 6.69
C ILE A 47 -2.65 -5.45 7.40
N GLU A 48 -1.92 -4.84 8.32
CA GLU A 48 -0.93 -5.52 9.14
C GLU A 48 -1.16 -5.18 10.61
N ALA A 49 -0.62 -6.01 11.50
CA ALA A 49 -0.62 -5.68 12.92
C ALA A 49 0.11 -4.35 13.13
N SER A 50 -0.45 -3.46 13.94
CA SER A 50 0.14 -2.14 14.14
C SER A 50 1.57 -2.22 14.65
N GLU A 51 1.88 -3.19 15.52
CA GLU A 51 3.23 -3.35 16.04
C GLU A 51 4.25 -3.64 14.94
N VAL A 52 3.84 -4.30 13.86
CA VAL A 52 4.73 -4.59 12.74
C VAL A 52 5.04 -3.31 11.96
N LEU A 53 4.00 -2.56 11.60
CA LEU A 53 4.18 -1.37 10.76
C LEU A 53 4.77 -0.19 11.53
N LEU A 54 4.48 -0.09 12.83
CA LEU A 54 4.94 1.03 13.64
C LEU A 54 6.33 0.83 14.22
N ALA A 55 6.91 -0.36 14.09
CA ALA A 55 8.22 -0.66 14.67
C ALA A 55 9.30 0.32 14.20
N LYS A 56 9.18 0.84 12.99
CA LYS A 56 10.15 1.79 12.43
C LYS A 56 9.53 3.11 12.01
N ALA A 57 8.23 3.30 12.26
CA ALA A 57 7.58 4.56 11.98
C ALA A 57 7.85 5.52 13.14
N GLY A 58 8.11 6.77 12.83
CA GLY A 58 8.33 7.77 13.86
C GLY A 58 7.75 9.11 13.47
N GLY A 59 7.45 9.91 14.47
CA GLY A 59 7.09 11.30 14.32
C GLY A 59 5.92 11.56 13.38
N GLU A 60 6.21 12.25 12.30
CA GLU A 60 5.20 12.67 11.35
C GLU A 60 4.50 11.50 10.65
N THR A 61 5.20 10.39 10.43
CA THR A 61 4.62 9.24 9.75
C THR A 61 3.48 8.64 10.56
N GLU A 62 3.65 8.54 11.89
CA GLU A 62 2.60 7.98 12.74
C GLU A 62 1.30 8.75 12.66
N LYS A 63 1.38 10.07 12.45
CA LYS A 63 0.20 10.92 12.37
C LYS A 63 -0.57 10.75 11.07
N GLN A 64 0.04 10.12 10.07
CA GLN A 64 -0.55 9.92 8.77
C GLN A 64 -1.10 8.52 8.57
N LEU A 65 -0.99 7.67 9.57
CA LEU A 65 -1.39 6.27 9.45
C LEU A 65 -2.87 6.07 9.72
N TYR A 66 -3.46 5.17 8.97
CA TYR A 66 -4.82 4.71 9.21
C TYR A 66 -4.76 3.51 10.13
N THR A 67 -5.14 3.71 11.38
CA THR A 67 -5.16 2.65 12.39
C THR A 67 -6.58 2.42 12.87
N PHE A 68 -6.87 1.19 13.24
CA PHE A 68 -8.18 0.81 13.76
C PHE A 68 -8.05 -0.43 14.62
N THR A 69 -9.11 -0.76 15.32
CA THR A 69 -9.14 -1.96 16.14
C THR A 69 -10.20 -2.91 15.61
N LYS A 70 -9.90 -4.20 15.71
CA LYS A 70 -10.87 -5.25 15.46
C LYS A 70 -10.72 -6.27 16.56
N GLY A 71 -11.74 -6.38 17.43
CA GLY A 71 -11.61 -7.14 18.65
C GLY A 71 -10.51 -6.54 19.52
N ASP A 72 -9.57 -7.35 19.93
CA ASP A 72 -8.43 -6.92 20.73
C ASP A 72 -7.20 -6.56 19.91
N SER A 73 -7.34 -6.60 18.58
CA SER A 73 -6.20 -6.38 17.68
C SER A 73 -6.13 -4.94 17.23
N ASN A 74 -4.94 -4.36 17.31
CA ASN A 74 -4.63 -3.06 16.73
C ASN A 74 -4.08 -3.28 15.34
N LEU A 75 -4.73 -2.70 14.35
CA LEU A 75 -4.43 -2.92 12.94
C LEU A 75 -4.13 -1.60 12.25
N THR A 76 -3.31 -1.66 11.22
CA THR A 76 -2.91 -0.49 10.45
C THR A 76 -2.92 -0.82 8.96
N LEU A 77 -3.43 0.09 8.15
CA LEU A 77 -3.28 0.00 6.70
C LEU A 77 -1.83 0.33 6.35
N ARG A 78 -1.24 -0.46 5.46
CA ARG A 78 0.15 -0.23 5.07
C ARG A 78 0.30 1.16 4.45
N PHE A 79 1.38 1.84 4.82
CA PHE A 79 1.69 3.18 4.33
C PHE A 79 2.83 3.18 3.32
N ASP A 80 3.52 2.06 3.18
CA ASP A 80 4.53 1.82 2.15
C ASP A 80 4.58 0.32 1.86
N LEU A 81 5.47 -0.08 0.99
CA LEU A 81 5.66 -1.50 0.66
C LEU A 81 6.97 -2.04 1.20
N THR A 82 7.78 -1.19 1.82
CA THR A 82 9.10 -1.56 2.33
C THR A 82 9.03 -2.29 3.66
N VAL A 83 8.25 -1.80 4.61
CA VAL A 83 8.10 -2.44 5.91
C VAL A 83 7.42 -3.81 5.77
N PRO A 84 6.31 -3.94 5.01
CA PRO A 84 5.75 -5.25 4.73
C PRO A 84 6.72 -6.21 4.06
N LEU A 85 7.57 -5.70 3.18
CA LEU A 85 8.61 -6.52 2.54
C LEU A 85 9.60 -7.06 3.56
N ALA A 86 10.04 -6.22 4.48
CA ALA A 86 10.97 -6.63 5.52
C ALA A 86 10.37 -7.75 6.37
N LYS A 87 9.11 -7.60 6.76
CA LYS A 87 8.38 -8.65 7.47
C LYS A 87 8.29 -9.93 6.66
N TYR A 88 7.93 -9.81 5.37
CA TYR A 88 7.80 -10.94 4.46
C TYR A 88 9.11 -11.72 4.36
N VAL A 89 10.21 -11.02 4.14
CA VAL A 89 11.51 -11.66 4.03
C VAL A 89 11.90 -12.36 5.34
N ALA A 90 11.65 -11.73 6.48
CA ALA A 90 11.94 -12.32 7.78
C ALA A 90 11.10 -13.57 8.02
N GLU A 91 9.82 -13.54 7.67
CA GLU A 91 8.89 -14.64 7.87
C GLU A 91 9.21 -15.84 6.99
N TYR A 92 9.59 -15.58 5.74
CA TYR A 92 9.80 -16.63 4.75
C TYR A 92 11.27 -16.80 4.35
N TYR A 93 12.19 -16.34 5.17
CA TYR A 93 13.63 -16.34 4.87
C TYR A 93 14.13 -17.69 4.35
N ASN A 94 13.71 -18.77 4.99
CA ASN A 94 14.17 -20.12 4.63
C ASN A 94 13.52 -20.67 3.35
N GLN A 95 12.53 -19.98 2.83
CA GLN A 95 11.79 -20.41 1.63
C GLN A 95 12.08 -19.54 0.42
N ILE A 96 12.88 -18.47 0.61
CA ILE A 96 13.24 -17.54 -0.45
C ILE A 96 14.64 -17.84 -0.96
N THR A 97 14.80 -17.83 -2.27
CA THR A 97 16.09 -17.97 -2.90
C THR A 97 16.73 -16.61 -3.08
N PHE A 98 17.98 -16.47 -2.71
CA PHE A 98 18.72 -15.22 -2.87
C PHE A 98 19.73 -15.34 -4.03
N PRO A 99 19.96 -14.28 -4.80
CA PRO A 99 19.37 -12.95 -4.67
C PRO A 99 17.86 -12.97 -4.94
N PHE A 100 17.10 -12.26 -4.11
CA PHE A 100 15.66 -12.21 -4.18
C PHE A 100 15.22 -11.12 -5.17
N ARG A 101 14.93 -11.53 -6.40
CA ARG A 101 14.47 -10.62 -7.45
C ARG A 101 12.96 -10.59 -7.46
N ARG A 102 12.42 -9.53 -6.91
CA ARG A 102 10.96 -9.41 -6.73
C ARG A 102 10.49 -8.03 -7.17
N TYR A 103 9.22 -7.95 -7.51
CA TYR A 103 8.55 -6.68 -7.65
C TYR A 103 7.19 -6.76 -6.96
N GLN A 104 6.68 -5.61 -6.56
CA GLN A 104 5.36 -5.51 -5.96
C GLN A 104 4.71 -4.22 -6.43
N ILE A 105 3.46 -4.32 -6.86
CA ILE A 105 2.65 -3.17 -7.24
C ILE A 105 1.41 -3.23 -6.37
N GLY A 106 1.22 -2.22 -5.56
CA GLY A 106 0.10 -2.22 -4.63
C GLY A 106 -0.19 -0.82 -4.12
N LYS A 107 -1.36 -0.67 -3.53
CA LYS A 107 -1.78 0.61 -2.95
C LYS A 107 -1.21 0.78 -1.56
N VAL A 108 -0.90 2.01 -1.23
CA VAL A 108 -0.48 2.40 0.11
C VAL A 108 -1.41 3.51 0.59
N TYR A 109 -1.49 3.68 1.89
CA TYR A 109 -2.51 4.53 2.50
C TYR A 109 -1.86 5.48 3.49
N ARG A 110 -1.94 6.78 3.19
CA ARG A 110 -1.46 7.83 4.08
C ARG A 110 -2.52 8.90 4.20
N GLY A 111 -2.88 9.23 5.45
CA GLY A 111 -3.73 10.38 5.72
C GLY A 111 -2.85 11.59 5.88
N GLU A 112 -2.95 12.53 4.98
CA GLU A 112 -2.17 13.75 5.07
C GLU A 112 -2.81 14.71 6.07
N ARG A 113 -1.97 15.53 6.69
CA ARG A 113 -2.46 16.63 7.49
C ARG A 113 -3.29 17.54 6.62
N ALA A 114 -4.35 18.12 7.20
CA ALA A 114 -5.07 19.20 6.56
C ALA A 114 -4.09 20.35 6.35
N GLN A 115 -3.55 20.45 5.15
CA GLN A 115 -2.68 21.53 4.74
C GLN A 115 -3.33 22.27 3.60
N ARG A 116 -2.95 23.54 3.46
CA ARG A 116 -3.28 24.22 2.24
C ARG A 116 -2.69 23.43 1.10
N ARG A 117 -3.53 23.15 0.11
CA ARG A 117 -3.11 22.43 -1.05
C ARG A 117 -1.92 23.12 -1.68
N LYS A 118 -0.81 22.45 -1.72
CA LYS A 118 0.34 22.90 -2.46
C LYS A 118 0.28 22.30 -3.84
N ILE A 119 0.33 23.16 -4.82
CA ILE A 119 0.54 22.72 -6.19
C ILE A 119 2.05 22.56 -6.34
N SER A 120 2.45 21.35 -6.45
CA SER A 120 3.85 21.05 -6.71
C SER A 120 3.99 20.57 -8.15
#